data_b6fe53ef3a177349390d724e70395afa
#
_entry.id   b6fe53ef3a177349390d724e70395afa
#
_cell.length_a   1.000
_cell.length_b   1.000
_cell.length_c   1.000
_cell.angle_alpha   90.00
_cell.angle_beta   90.00
_cell.angle_gamma   90.00
#
_symmetry.space_group_name_H-M   'P 1'
#
loop_
_entity.id
_entity.type
_entity.pdbx_description
1 polymer ?
#
loop_
_entity_poly.entity_id
_entity_poly.type
_entity_poly.pdbx_seq_one_letter_code
_entity_poly.pdbx_strand_id
1 'polypeptide(L)'
;MISRFPATALMLLVAISALGCTRGASVPSGEIVPDETPRELTIDDISPLAVNATPSAAMLRSSAGPVVAHIQILLDRAHFSPGIIDGRSNRNTELAIHWFQKSRNLPATSVVDSATYAGLLAVSGSAPLVTAFTVDADAIKGPFVTLPRSVYEQAKLKCLCYGSLTEKLAERFHTSLEVMRKLNPGVGFATLNPGDRIWVPAVESALPAAPANISSIRVSKKGSYVHAVARNGTVLYHFPSTLGSRYDPSPDGSFRVTAVAFDPVFRYDPTLFADVPDSKPKAKLPPGPNSPVGRVWIALSKAHVGIHGTPTPETIGSASSHGCVRLTNWDALKLARSSSSGTPVHFTD
;
A
#
# COMPACT_ATOMS: atom_id res chain seq x y z
N MET A 1 -32.04 11.25 66.63
CA MET A 1 -31.14 12.03 67.49
C MET A 1 -30.22 12.79 66.54
N ILE A 2 -30.54 13.92 66.03
CA ILE A 2 -30.53 15.33 66.53
C ILE A 2 -29.22 15.61 67.27
N SER A 3 -28.28 16.33 66.66
CA SER A 3 -27.56 17.45 67.27
C SER A 3 -26.95 18.33 66.20
N ARG A 4 -27.29 19.60 66.35
CA ARG A 4 -27.06 20.82 65.59
C ARG A 4 -25.76 21.51 65.97
N PHE A 5 -25.12 22.20 65.04
CA PHE A 5 -24.48 23.54 64.97
C PHE A 5 -23.69 24.09 66.20
N PRO A 6 -22.79 25.08 66.03
CA PRO A 6 -22.98 26.30 65.27
C PRO A 6 -21.79 26.89 64.48
N ALA A 7 -22.13 27.89 63.66
CA ALA A 7 -21.28 28.83 62.95
C ALA A 7 -20.71 29.90 63.89
N THR A 8 -19.51 30.39 63.56
CA THR A 8 -19.00 31.68 64.14
C THR A 8 -18.41 32.52 63.00
N ALA A 9 -19.10 33.61 62.75
CA ALA A 9 -18.66 34.72 61.91
C ALA A 9 -17.65 35.59 62.70
N LEU A 10 -16.59 36.05 62.03
CA LEU A 10 -15.78 37.15 62.54
C LEU A 10 -15.53 38.17 61.45
N MET A 11 -16.18 39.33 61.63
CA MET A 11 -15.92 40.60 60.92
C MET A 11 -14.65 41.23 61.50
N LEU A 12 -13.74 41.74 60.66
CA LEU A 12 -12.89 42.87 61.06
C LEU A 12 -12.40 43.70 59.85
N LEU A 13 -12.88 44.89 59.85
CA LEU A 13 -12.34 46.23 59.63
C LEU A 13 -11.40 46.51 58.45
N VAL A 14 -11.91 47.47 57.71
CA VAL A 14 -11.30 48.34 56.70
C VAL A 14 -10.23 49.24 57.34
N ALA A 15 -9.07 49.31 56.70
CA ALA A 15 -8.14 50.45 56.89
C ALA A 15 -7.78 50.96 55.47
N ILE A 16 -8.30 52.15 55.15
CA ILE A 16 -7.91 52.93 53.97
C ILE A 16 -6.62 53.67 54.30
N SER A 17 -5.55 53.49 53.56
CA SER A 17 -4.43 54.39 53.49
C SER A 17 -4.10 54.76 52.07
N ALA A 18 -4.18 56.04 51.80
CA ALA A 18 -3.99 56.63 50.48
C ALA A 18 -2.51 56.93 50.17
N LEU A 19 -2.25 57.09 48.91
CA LEU A 19 -1.16 57.78 48.22
C LEU A 19 0.22 57.13 48.15
N GLY A 20 0.58 56.77 46.94
CA GLY A 20 1.94 56.66 46.42
C GLY A 20 1.90 56.49 44.91
N CYS A 21 1.94 57.56 44.13
CA CYS A 21 2.22 57.54 42.70
C CYS A 21 3.62 57.03 42.48
N THR A 22 3.78 55.83 41.93
CA THR A 22 5.02 55.37 41.33
C THR A 22 4.78 55.07 39.85
N ARG A 23 5.67 55.62 39.04
CA ARG A 23 5.78 55.58 37.60
C ARG A 23 5.52 54.20 37.04
N GLY A 24 4.77 54.16 35.94
CA GLY A 24 4.50 52.95 35.16
C GLY A 24 5.77 52.24 34.73
N ALA A 25 5.91 50.98 35.19
CA ALA A 25 6.77 50.01 34.55
C ALA A 25 6.08 49.61 33.26
N SER A 26 6.69 49.92 32.13
CA SER A 26 6.30 49.34 30.83
C SER A 26 6.37 47.85 30.92
N VAL A 27 5.21 47.19 30.75
CA VAL A 27 5.15 45.74 30.51
C VAL A 27 5.94 45.51 29.21
N PRO A 28 6.95 44.63 29.21
CA PRO A 28 7.57 44.27 27.93
C PRO A 28 6.49 43.68 27.04
N SER A 29 6.32 44.27 25.84
CA SER A 29 5.52 43.70 24.76
C SER A 29 5.97 42.25 24.62
N GLY A 30 5.02 41.31 24.85
CA GLY A 30 5.26 39.90 24.63
C GLY A 30 5.81 39.71 23.22
N GLU A 31 6.95 39.07 23.18
CA GLU A 31 7.52 38.55 21.94
C GLU A 31 6.40 37.72 21.30
N ILE A 32 5.89 38.17 20.14
CA ILE A 32 4.96 37.43 19.33
C ILE A 32 5.76 36.20 18.88
N VAL A 33 5.56 35.08 19.58
CA VAL A 33 6.03 33.77 19.07
C VAL A 33 5.34 33.64 17.71
N PRO A 34 6.08 33.53 16.61
CA PRO A 34 5.47 33.30 15.32
C PRO A 34 4.58 32.07 15.47
N ASP A 35 3.32 32.20 15.08
CA ASP A 35 2.43 31.08 14.86
C ASP A 35 3.05 30.27 13.71
N GLU A 36 3.99 29.38 14.04
CA GLU A 36 4.52 28.43 13.09
C GLU A 36 3.36 27.51 12.69
N THR A 37 2.67 27.90 11.63
CA THR A 37 1.78 26.96 10.93
C THR A 37 2.58 25.70 10.72
N PRO A 38 2.11 24.53 11.24
CA PRO A 38 2.88 23.30 11.16
C PRO A 38 3.28 23.04 9.72
N ARG A 39 4.58 22.91 9.44
CA ARG A 39 5.10 22.62 8.11
C ARG A 39 4.41 21.35 7.58
N GLU A 40 3.90 21.41 6.37
CA GLU A 40 3.35 20.22 5.71
C GLU A 40 4.47 19.20 5.51
N LEU A 41 4.23 17.97 5.98
CA LEU A 41 5.17 16.87 5.83
C LEU A 41 5.19 16.36 4.39
N THR A 42 6.38 16.01 3.91
CA THR A 42 6.64 15.55 2.56
C THR A 42 7.26 14.15 2.56
N ILE A 43 7.52 13.61 1.38
CA ILE A 43 8.26 12.35 1.22
C ILE A 43 9.66 12.43 1.84
N ASP A 44 10.28 13.61 1.86
CA ASP A 44 11.61 13.80 2.43
C ASP A 44 11.65 13.63 3.95
N ASP A 45 10.50 13.73 4.61
CA ASP A 45 10.36 13.54 6.05
C ASP A 45 10.20 12.07 6.46
N ILE A 46 10.12 11.14 5.49
CA ILE A 46 9.99 9.72 5.78
C ILE A 46 11.24 9.20 6.49
N SER A 47 11.01 8.67 7.69
CA SER A 47 12.01 7.98 8.51
C SER A 47 11.31 6.91 9.36
N PRO A 48 12.03 5.93 9.92
CA PRO A 48 11.42 4.93 10.79
C PRO A 48 10.68 5.52 11.98
N LEU A 49 11.26 6.58 12.59
CA LEU A 49 10.64 7.27 13.72
C LEU A 49 9.36 7.99 13.29
N ALA A 50 9.41 8.76 12.21
CA ALA A 50 8.25 9.54 11.73
C ALA A 50 7.09 8.66 11.27
N VAL A 51 7.36 7.54 10.60
CA VAL A 51 6.32 6.59 10.18
C VAL A 51 5.72 5.84 11.37
N ASN A 52 6.50 5.55 12.40
CA ASN A 52 6.01 4.89 13.62
C ASN A 52 5.31 5.86 14.60
N ALA A 53 5.42 7.16 14.41
CA ALA A 53 4.75 8.14 15.27
C ALA A 53 3.23 8.08 15.09
N THR A 54 2.49 8.19 16.19
CA THR A 54 1.03 8.27 16.14
C THR A 54 0.61 9.63 15.55
N PRO A 55 -0.09 9.65 14.40
CA PRO A 55 -0.51 10.91 13.81
C PRO A 55 -1.61 11.60 14.63
N SER A 56 -1.59 12.92 14.67
CA SER A 56 -2.73 13.71 15.17
C SER A 56 -3.90 13.66 14.17
N ALA A 57 -5.11 13.99 14.62
CA ALA A 57 -6.30 14.00 13.77
C ALA A 57 -6.15 14.95 12.55
N ALA A 58 -5.44 16.07 12.70
CA ALA A 58 -5.15 16.98 11.59
C ALA A 58 -4.22 16.35 10.55
N MET A 59 -3.19 15.61 11.01
CA MET A 59 -2.21 14.96 10.16
C MET A 59 -2.80 13.78 9.35
N LEU A 60 -3.91 13.16 9.79
CA LEU A 60 -4.58 12.09 9.05
C LEU A 60 -5.07 12.51 7.65
N ARG A 61 -5.10 13.82 7.36
CA ARG A 61 -5.47 14.40 6.05
C ARG A 61 -4.27 14.77 5.19
N SER A 62 -3.06 14.38 5.57
CA SER A 62 -1.85 14.65 4.80
C SER A 62 -1.95 14.03 3.39
N SER A 63 -1.43 14.74 2.40
CA SER A 63 -1.40 14.29 1.00
C SER A 63 -0.14 13.49 0.68
N ALA A 64 0.91 13.62 1.48
CA ALA A 64 2.18 12.92 1.30
C ALA A 64 2.95 12.76 2.62
N GLY A 65 4.01 11.98 2.60
CA GLY A 65 4.98 11.85 3.67
C GLY A 65 4.73 10.69 4.64
N PRO A 66 5.30 10.76 5.85
CA PRO A 66 5.33 9.63 6.79
C PRO A 66 3.95 9.20 7.25
N VAL A 67 2.99 10.12 7.38
CA VAL A 67 1.62 9.78 7.80
C VAL A 67 0.88 8.99 6.73
N VAL A 68 1.09 9.34 5.45
CA VAL A 68 0.49 8.56 4.34
C VAL A 68 1.12 7.18 4.29
N ALA A 69 2.45 7.05 4.42
CA ALA A 69 3.13 5.75 4.50
C ALA A 69 2.61 4.91 5.69
N HIS A 70 2.39 5.55 6.86
CA HIS A 70 1.77 4.94 8.04
C HIS A 70 0.40 4.33 7.71
N ILE A 71 -0.48 5.10 7.07
CA ILE A 71 -1.83 4.66 6.68
C ILE A 71 -1.77 3.55 5.62
N GLN A 72 -0.88 3.68 4.63
CA GLN A 72 -0.69 2.66 3.60
C GLN A 72 -0.26 1.30 4.20
N ILE A 73 0.64 1.30 5.20
CA ILE A 73 1.06 0.07 5.89
C ILE A 73 -0.10 -0.54 6.68
N LEU A 74 -0.91 0.28 7.38
CA LEU A 74 -2.09 -0.21 8.10
C LEU A 74 -3.12 -0.83 7.15
N LEU A 75 -3.36 -0.21 5.99
CA LEU A 75 -4.27 -0.71 4.96
C LEU A 75 -3.77 -2.04 4.37
N ASP A 76 -2.48 -2.15 4.05
CA ASP A 76 -1.88 -3.41 3.56
C ASP A 76 -2.07 -4.55 4.57
N ARG A 77 -1.75 -4.30 5.85
CA ARG A 77 -1.98 -5.26 6.96
C ARG A 77 -3.46 -5.63 7.12
N ALA A 78 -4.36 -4.69 6.86
CA ALA A 78 -5.80 -4.93 6.91
C ALA A 78 -6.33 -5.67 5.67
N HIS A 79 -5.46 -6.02 4.71
CA HIS A 79 -5.78 -6.64 3.42
C HIS A 79 -6.60 -5.75 2.46
N PHE A 80 -6.54 -4.45 2.67
CA PHE A 80 -7.02 -3.43 1.74
C PHE A 80 -5.81 -2.77 1.09
N SER A 81 -5.22 -3.44 0.10
CA SER A 81 -3.98 -3.01 -0.53
C SER A 81 -4.09 -1.60 -1.11
N PRO A 82 -3.17 -0.68 -0.77
CA PRO A 82 -3.05 0.60 -1.45
C PRO A 82 -2.23 0.50 -2.75
N GLY A 83 -1.84 -0.72 -3.15
CA GLY A 83 -0.80 -0.95 -4.14
C GLY A 83 0.58 -0.80 -3.53
N ILE A 84 1.39 0.10 -4.09
CA ILE A 84 2.73 0.36 -3.58
C ILE A 84 2.69 1.33 -2.39
N ILE A 85 3.45 1.03 -1.34
CA ILE A 85 3.67 1.94 -0.21
C ILE A 85 4.72 2.96 -0.64
N ASP A 86 4.26 4.15 -1.03
CA ASP A 86 5.07 5.23 -1.58
C ASP A 86 5.01 6.54 -0.78
N GLY A 87 4.17 6.57 0.27
CA GLY A 87 3.95 7.75 1.09
C GLY A 87 3.20 8.88 0.36
N ARG A 88 2.50 8.59 -0.75
CA ARG A 88 1.68 9.55 -1.50
C ARG A 88 0.21 9.16 -1.46
N SER A 89 -0.66 10.10 -1.11
CA SER A 89 -2.11 9.90 -1.26
C SER A 89 -2.47 9.97 -2.74
N ASN A 90 -2.96 8.86 -3.24
CA ASN A 90 -3.36 8.71 -4.63
C ASN A 90 -4.67 7.92 -4.69
N ARG A 91 -5.24 7.79 -5.90
CA ARG A 91 -6.50 7.08 -6.12
C ARG A 91 -6.52 5.66 -5.53
N ASN A 92 -5.42 4.93 -5.57
CA ASN A 92 -5.36 3.57 -5.02
C ASN A 92 -5.48 3.59 -3.50
N THR A 93 -4.78 4.54 -2.84
CA THR A 93 -4.89 4.74 -1.38
C THR A 93 -6.31 5.15 -0.98
N GLU A 94 -6.93 6.08 -1.72
CA GLU A 94 -8.31 6.53 -1.48
C GLU A 94 -9.32 5.39 -1.64
N LEU A 95 -9.17 4.55 -2.67
CA LEU A 95 -10.01 3.36 -2.87
C LEU A 95 -9.82 2.33 -1.76
N ALA A 96 -8.60 2.10 -1.31
CA ALA A 96 -8.33 1.20 -0.19
C ALA A 96 -8.99 1.68 1.09
N ILE A 97 -8.91 2.98 1.40
CA ILE A 97 -9.61 3.61 2.54
C ILE A 97 -11.13 3.44 2.38
N HIS A 98 -11.68 3.78 1.22
CA HIS A 98 -13.12 3.66 0.93
C HIS A 98 -13.64 2.24 1.20
N TRP A 99 -12.96 1.24 0.66
CA TRP A 99 -13.41 -0.15 0.79
C TRP A 99 -13.16 -0.70 2.19
N PHE A 100 -12.11 -0.27 2.88
CA PHE A 100 -11.93 -0.54 4.30
C PHE A 100 -13.10 0.02 5.12
N GLN A 101 -13.43 1.30 4.93
CA GLN A 101 -14.57 1.95 5.60
C GLN A 101 -15.87 1.17 5.37
N LYS A 102 -16.16 0.81 4.11
CA LYS A 102 -17.34 -0.03 3.78
C LYS A 102 -17.34 -1.37 4.50
N SER A 103 -16.19 -2.03 4.58
CA SER A 103 -16.07 -3.33 5.25
C SER A 103 -16.33 -3.25 6.77
N ARG A 104 -16.22 -2.04 7.33
CA ARG A 104 -16.42 -1.75 8.76
C ARG A 104 -17.71 -1.00 9.07
N ASN A 105 -18.60 -0.84 8.06
CA ASN A 105 -19.83 -0.05 8.18
C ASN A 105 -19.59 1.39 8.64
N LEU A 106 -18.43 1.96 8.27
CA LEU A 106 -18.10 3.37 8.48
C LEU A 106 -18.56 4.20 7.27
N PRO A 107 -18.74 5.53 7.44
CA PRO A 107 -18.97 6.42 6.30
C PRO A 107 -17.84 6.31 5.28
N ALA A 108 -18.17 5.92 4.04
CA ALA A 108 -17.19 5.65 2.98
C ALA A 108 -16.76 6.95 2.29
N THR A 109 -16.00 7.78 3.00
CA THR A 109 -15.56 9.11 2.59
C THR A 109 -14.27 9.12 1.80
N SER A 110 -13.54 8.01 1.76
CA SER A 110 -12.16 7.89 1.23
C SER A 110 -11.12 8.74 1.98
N VAL A 111 -11.48 9.33 3.10
CA VAL A 111 -10.59 10.14 3.96
C VAL A 111 -10.50 9.47 5.33
N VAL A 112 -9.28 9.38 5.87
CA VAL A 112 -9.07 8.83 7.20
C VAL A 112 -9.51 9.84 8.26
N ASP A 113 -10.52 9.48 9.02
CA ASP A 113 -10.93 10.14 10.26
C ASP A 113 -10.53 9.30 11.48
N SER A 114 -10.81 9.80 12.67
CA SER A 114 -10.47 9.11 13.92
C SER A 114 -11.12 7.72 14.02
N ALA A 115 -12.35 7.55 13.51
CA ALA A 115 -13.05 6.26 13.53
C ALA A 115 -12.39 5.27 12.55
N THR A 116 -12.07 5.72 11.34
CA THR A 116 -11.33 4.93 10.34
C THR A 116 -9.96 4.52 10.87
N TYR A 117 -9.23 5.45 11.49
CA TYR A 117 -7.92 5.19 12.06
C TYR A 117 -7.97 4.16 13.19
N ALA A 118 -8.91 4.32 14.13
CA ALA A 118 -9.15 3.36 15.20
C ALA A 118 -9.49 1.96 14.65
N GLY A 119 -10.32 1.90 13.61
CA GLY A 119 -10.68 0.67 12.91
C GLY A 119 -9.46 -0.01 12.27
N LEU A 120 -8.58 0.75 11.64
CA LEU A 120 -7.33 0.24 11.06
C LEU A 120 -6.41 -0.35 12.13
N LEU A 121 -6.21 0.35 13.25
CA LEU A 121 -5.40 -0.14 14.37
C LEU A 121 -5.99 -1.43 14.98
N ALA A 122 -7.30 -1.52 15.11
CA ALA A 122 -7.96 -2.70 15.67
C ALA A 122 -7.73 -3.96 14.81
N VAL A 123 -7.57 -3.81 13.50
CA VAL A 123 -7.35 -4.95 12.56
C VAL A 123 -5.87 -5.24 12.37
N SER A 124 -5.06 -4.19 12.21
CA SER A 124 -3.64 -4.31 11.85
C SER A 124 -2.74 -4.56 13.06
N GLY A 125 -3.29 -4.42 14.27
CA GLY A 125 -2.53 -4.51 15.52
C GLY A 125 -1.70 -3.26 15.82
N SER A 126 -1.13 -3.23 17.04
CA SER A 126 -0.33 -2.10 17.55
C SER A 126 1.19 -2.29 17.36
N ALA A 127 1.61 -3.32 16.63
CA ALA A 127 3.03 -3.55 16.35
C ALA A 127 3.62 -2.39 15.49
N PRO A 128 4.89 -2.04 15.66
CA PRO A 128 5.54 -1.00 14.86
C PRO A 128 5.29 -1.21 13.37
N LEU A 129 5.03 -0.11 12.64
CA LEU A 129 4.74 -0.12 11.21
C LEU A 129 6.01 -0.18 10.36
N VAL A 130 7.10 0.33 10.89
CA VAL A 130 8.45 0.15 10.34
C VAL A 130 9.28 -0.56 11.40
N THR A 131 9.94 -1.64 10.99
CA THR A 131 10.74 -2.50 11.87
C THR A 131 12.10 -2.78 11.28
N ALA A 132 13.04 -3.19 12.13
CA ALA A 132 14.33 -3.63 11.66
C ALA A 132 14.23 -5.06 11.12
N PHE A 133 14.66 -5.25 9.88
CA PHE A 133 14.83 -6.54 9.24
C PHE A 133 16.30 -6.92 9.24
N THR A 134 16.63 -8.11 9.77
CA THR A 134 17.97 -8.68 9.66
C THR A 134 18.08 -9.39 8.31
N VAL A 135 18.99 -8.90 7.48
CA VAL A 135 19.24 -9.44 6.15
C VAL A 135 19.76 -10.87 6.28
N ASP A 136 19.09 -11.82 5.66
CA ASP A 136 19.50 -13.20 5.57
C ASP A 136 20.15 -13.53 4.21
N ALA A 137 20.76 -14.71 4.09
CA ALA A 137 21.41 -15.15 2.85
C ALA A 137 20.45 -15.25 1.66
N ASP A 138 19.16 -15.58 1.90
CA ASP A 138 18.15 -15.64 0.84
C ASP A 138 17.71 -14.25 0.38
N ALA A 139 17.70 -13.27 1.29
CA ALA A 139 17.38 -11.89 0.95
C ALA A 139 18.36 -11.32 -0.09
N ILE A 140 19.67 -11.56 0.07
CA ILE A 140 20.71 -11.04 -0.83
C ILE A 140 20.96 -11.90 -2.06
N LYS A 141 20.40 -13.11 -2.11
CA LYS A 141 20.64 -14.07 -3.21
C LYS A 141 20.10 -13.53 -4.53
N GLY A 142 21.00 -13.41 -5.54
CA GLY A 142 20.66 -13.14 -6.93
C GLY A 142 20.16 -14.38 -7.68
N PRO A 143 20.17 -14.36 -9.01
CA PRO A 143 20.86 -13.34 -9.83
C PRO A 143 20.10 -12.01 -9.93
N PHE A 144 20.85 -10.92 -10.12
CA PHE A 144 20.33 -9.62 -10.52
C PHE A 144 20.69 -9.38 -11.99
N VAL A 145 19.72 -8.92 -12.79
CA VAL A 145 19.85 -8.89 -14.25
C VAL A 145 19.40 -7.54 -14.79
N THR A 146 20.26 -6.87 -15.56
CA THR A 146 19.84 -5.71 -16.35
C THR A 146 18.94 -6.19 -17.48
N LEU A 147 17.69 -5.76 -17.48
CA LEU A 147 16.72 -6.19 -18.47
C LEU A 147 16.85 -5.38 -19.77
N PRO A 148 17.00 -6.07 -20.93
CA PRO A 148 16.93 -5.43 -22.22
C PRO A 148 15.51 -4.88 -22.48
N ARG A 149 15.41 -3.84 -23.31
CA ARG A 149 14.08 -3.31 -23.73
C ARG A 149 13.35 -4.27 -24.70
N SER A 150 14.10 -4.97 -25.53
CA SER A 150 13.52 -5.87 -26.54
C SER A 150 13.02 -7.16 -25.89
N VAL A 151 11.76 -7.52 -26.16
CA VAL A 151 11.16 -8.78 -25.74
C VAL A 151 11.95 -10.01 -26.26
N TYR A 152 12.57 -9.88 -27.44
CA TYR A 152 13.38 -10.95 -28.03
C TYR A 152 14.73 -11.12 -27.34
N GLU A 153 15.32 -10.04 -26.85
CA GLU A 153 16.54 -10.13 -26.04
C GLU A 153 16.20 -10.63 -24.63
N GLN A 154 15.06 -10.25 -24.06
CA GLN A 154 14.56 -10.81 -22.81
C GLN A 154 14.35 -12.33 -22.91
N ALA A 155 13.87 -12.83 -24.04
CA ALA A 155 13.67 -14.25 -24.28
C ALA A 155 14.98 -15.09 -24.28
N LYS A 156 16.14 -14.46 -24.44
CA LYS A 156 17.45 -15.11 -24.37
C LYS A 156 18.00 -15.24 -22.94
N LEU A 157 17.41 -14.54 -21.98
CA LEU A 157 17.84 -14.59 -20.59
C LEU A 157 17.43 -15.92 -19.94
N LYS A 158 18.11 -16.27 -18.85
CA LYS A 158 17.74 -17.45 -18.02
C LYS A 158 16.56 -17.15 -17.09
N CYS A 159 16.37 -15.91 -16.69
CA CYS A 159 15.25 -15.43 -15.88
C CYS A 159 15.02 -13.94 -16.14
N LEU A 160 13.79 -13.48 -15.91
CA LEU A 160 13.46 -12.07 -15.78
C LEU A 160 13.50 -11.70 -14.29
N CYS A 161 14.67 -11.88 -13.71
CA CYS A 161 14.96 -11.67 -12.31
C CYS A 161 15.00 -10.17 -11.96
N TYR A 162 15.04 -9.85 -10.67
CA TYR A 162 15.21 -8.48 -10.19
C TYR A 162 16.45 -7.81 -10.79
N GLY A 163 16.40 -6.52 -11.06
CA GLY A 163 17.53 -5.73 -11.55
C GLY A 163 18.51 -5.36 -10.44
N SER A 164 18.08 -5.38 -9.18
CA SER A 164 18.91 -5.04 -8.03
C SER A 164 18.39 -5.65 -6.72
N LEU A 165 19.26 -5.69 -5.72
CA LEU A 165 18.86 -6.07 -4.36
C LEU A 165 17.84 -5.08 -3.77
N THR A 166 18.00 -3.79 -4.04
CA THR A 166 17.03 -2.77 -3.58
C THR A 166 15.63 -3.04 -4.12
N GLU A 167 15.52 -3.38 -5.40
CA GLU A 167 14.24 -3.74 -6.04
C GLU A 167 13.63 -4.98 -5.38
N LYS A 168 14.43 -6.04 -5.20
CA LYS A 168 13.97 -7.27 -4.54
C LYS A 168 13.44 -7.02 -3.13
N LEU A 169 14.14 -6.19 -2.34
CA LEU A 169 13.71 -5.84 -1.00
C LEU A 169 12.50 -4.92 -1.01
N ALA A 170 12.45 -3.94 -1.92
CA ALA A 170 11.29 -3.05 -2.06
C ALA A 170 10.02 -3.83 -2.42
N GLU A 171 10.08 -4.77 -3.37
CA GLU A 171 8.95 -5.65 -3.71
C GLU A 171 8.58 -6.55 -2.53
N ARG A 172 9.56 -7.15 -1.85
CA ARG A 172 9.32 -8.01 -0.67
C ARG A 172 8.54 -7.28 0.42
N PHE A 173 8.77 -5.98 0.60
CA PHE A 173 8.13 -5.16 1.63
C PHE A 173 7.10 -4.18 1.06
N HIS A 174 6.58 -4.43 -0.14
CA HIS A 174 5.47 -3.74 -0.80
C HIS A 174 5.70 -2.22 -0.96
N THR A 175 6.94 -1.77 -1.01
CA THR A 175 7.27 -0.34 -0.97
C THR A 175 8.02 0.13 -2.21
N SER A 176 8.02 1.44 -2.44
CA SER A 176 8.80 2.04 -3.52
C SER A 176 10.30 2.04 -3.20
N LEU A 177 11.13 2.08 -4.25
CA LEU A 177 12.58 2.25 -4.10
C LEU A 177 12.94 3.53 -3.34
N GLU A 178 12.12 4.58 -3.51
CA GLU A 178 12.32 5.87 -2.84
C GLU A 178 12.11 5.73 -1.33
N VAL A 179 10.96 5.18 -0.91
CA VAL A 179 10.67 4.96 0.52
C VAL A 179 11.68 4.01 1.15
N MET A 180 12.07 2.94 0.45
CA MET A 180 13.11 2.01 0.94
C MET A 180 14.42 2.76 1.26
N ARG A 181 14.85 3.69 0.40
CA ARG A 181 16.05 4.51 0.64
C ARG A 181 15.86 5.54 1.75
N LYS A 182 14.67 6.18 1.83
CA LYS A 182 14.35 7.15 2.89
C LYS A 182 14.32 6.51 4.28
N LEU A 183 13.84 5.29 4.39
CA LEU A 183 13.89 4.52 5.64
C LEU A 183 15.33 4.13 6.02
N ASN A 184 16.27 4.12 5.08
CA ASN A 184 17.64 3.64 5.27
C ASN A 184 18.68 4.62 4.71
N PRO A 185 18.75 5.86 5.22
CA PRO A 185 19.70 6.85 4.73
C PRO A 185 21.14 6.34 4.92
N GLY A 186 21.96 6.48 3.89
CA GLY A 186 23.37 6.07 3.91
C GLY A 186 23.64 4.57 3.73
N VAL A 187 22.59 3.72 3.64
CA VAL A 187 22.77 2.28 3.40
C VAL A 187 23.10 2.01 1.93
N GLY A 188 24.22 1.36 1.70
CA GLY A 188 24.61 0.83 0.39
C GLY A 188 23.96 -0.54 0.14
N PHE A 189 22.77 -0.57 -0.45
CA PHE A 189 22.03 -1.85 -0.65
C PHE A 189 22.82 -2.90 -1.45
N ALA A 190 23.70 -2.47 -2.38
CA ALA A 190 24.50 -3.38 -3.18
C ALA A 190 25.59 -4.12 -2.37
N THR A 191 25.94 -3.62 -1.19
CA THR A 191 27.00 -4.14 -0.33
C THR A 191 26.49 -4.81 0.96
N LEU A 192 25.15 -4.99 1.07
CA LEU A 192 24.56 -5.67 2.23
C LEU A 192 25.04 -7.13 2.35
N ASN A 193 25.31 -7.52 3.58
CA ASN A 193 25.71 -8.89 3.94
C ASN A 193 24.66 -9.52 4.87
N PRO A 194 24.64 -10.86 4.98
CA PRO A 194 23.85 -11.53 6.01
C PRO A 194 24.25 -11.02 7.40
N GLY A 195 23.26 -10.68 8.21
CA GLY A 195 23.42 -10.09 9.54
C GLY A 195 23.25 -8.57 9.58
N ASP A 196 23.39 -7.87 8.46
CA ASP A 196 23.10 -6.43 8.39
C ASP A 196 21.64 -6.14 8.70
N ARG A 197 21.36 -4.96 9.22
CA ARG A 197 20.00 -4.54 9.60
C ARG A 197 19.56 -3.34 8.77
N ILE A 198 18.35 -3.44 8.22
CA ILE A 198 17.69 -2.37 7.49
C ILE A 198 16.30 -2.14 8.05
N TRP A 199 15.78 -0.92 7.90
CA TRP A 199 14.41 -0.57 8.25
C TRP A 199 13.47 -0.84 7.08
N VAL A 200 12.36 -1.52 7.36
CA VAL A 200 11.39 -1.93 6.33
C VAL A 200 9.96 -1.73 6.82
N PRO A 201 9.00 -1.48 5.93
CA PRO A 201 7.58 -1.58 6.27
C PRO A 201 7.27 -2.97 6.82
N ALA A 202 6.58 -3.03 7.96
CA ALA A 202 6.21 -4.28 8.59
C ALA A 202 4.89 -4.80 8.00
N VAL A 203 4.93 -5.15 6.74
CA VAL A 203 3.88 -5.82 5.98
C VAL A 203 4.07 -7.33 6.00
N GLU A 204 3.10 -8.07 5.53
CA GLU A 204 3.21 -9.52 5.36
C GLU A 204 4.14 -9.84 4.19
N SER A 205 5.44 -9.85 4.47
CA SER A 205 6.49 -10.12 3.47
C SER A 205 6.55 -11.58 3.01
N ALA A 206 5.89 -12.49 3.73
CA ALA A 206 5.66 -13.87 3.35
C ALA A 206 4.18 -14.05 3.00
N LEU A 207 3.90 -14.95 2.06
CA LEU A 207 2.52 -15.29 1.72
C LEU A 207 1.81 -15.87 2.96
N PRO A 208 0.52 -15.53 3.18
CA PRO A 208 -0.21 -16.02 4.34
C PRO A 208 -0.13 -17.55 4.44
N ALA A 209 0.11 -18.05 5.65
CA ALA A 209 0.18 -19.47 5.91
C ALA A 209 -1.13 -20.20 5.58
N ALA A 210 -2.26 -19.51 5.79
CA ALA A 210 -3.58 -19.97 5.40
C ALA A 210 -4.23 -18.96 4.45
N PRO A 211 -4.50 -19.34 3.18
CA PRO A 211 -5.18 -18.46 2.23
C PRO A 211 -6.63 -18.22 2.70
N ALA A 212 -7.15 -17.03 2.40
CA ALA A 212 -8.55 -16.75 2.65
C ALA A 212 -9.47 -17.68 1.84
N ASN A 213 -10.55 -18.15 2.47
CA ASN A 213 -11.55 -18.95 1.80
C ASN A 213 -12.49 -18.03 0.98
N ILE A 214 -12.09 -17.71 -0.23
CA ILE A 214 -12.86 -16.88 -1.15
C ILE A 214 -13.91 -17.73 -1.88
N SER A 215 -15.08 -17.13 -2.14
CA SER A 215 -16.14 -17.74 -2.93
C SER A 215 -16.17 -17.22 -4.37
N SER A 216 -15.67 -16.01 -4.60
CA SER A 216 -15.61 -15.38 -5.91
C SER A 216 -14.60 -14.26 -5.96
N ILE A 217 -14.22 -13.89 -7.18
CA ILE A 217 -13.43 -12.70 -7.51
C ILE A 217 -14.35 -11.73 -8.23
N ARG A 218 -14.34 -10.46 -7.85
CA ARG A 218 -15.04 -9.38 -8.52
C ARG A 218 -14.03 -8.39 -9.08
N VAL A 219 -14.12 -8.10 -10.37
CA VAL A 219 -13.28 -7.12 -11.07
C VAL A 219 -14.17 -5.94 -11.43
N SER A 220 -13.91 -4.77 -10.83
CA SER A 220 -14.59 -3.53 -11.20
C SER A 220 -13.82 -2.82 -12.29
N LYS A 221 -14.42 -2.69 -13.47
CA LYS A 221 -13.78 -2.03 -14.61
C LYS A 221 -13.68 -0.51 -14.41
N LYS A 222 -14.77 0.15 -14.02
CA LYS A 222 -14.77 1.60 -13.72
C LYS A 222 -13.94 1.93 -12.47
N GLY A 223 -13.97 1.04 -11.48
CA GLY A 223 -13.24 1.22 -10.23
C GLY A 223 -11.74 0.97 -10.35
N SER A 224 -11.31 0.17 -11.34
CA SER A 224 -9.91 -0.30 -11.48
C SER A 224 -9.43 -1.01 -10.22
N TYR A 225 -10.22 -1.96 -9.72
CA TYR A 225 -9.86 -2.79 -8.57
C TYR A 225 -10.41 -4.22 -8.69
N VAL A 226 -9.81 -5.10 -7.91
CA VAL A 226 -10.23 -6.50 -7.74
C VAL A 226 -10.57 -6.74 -6.28
N HIS A 227 -11.68 -7.44 -6.04
CA HIS A 227 -12.06 -7.95 -4.72
C HIS A 227 -12.05 -9.47 -4.69
N ALA A 228 -11.48 -10.02 -3.64
CA ALA A 228 -11.72 -11.39 -3.23
C ALA A 228 -12.85 -11.40 -2.19
N VAL A 229 -13.91 -12.17 -2.46
CA VAL A 229 -15.17 -12.08 -1.73
C VAL A 229 -15.52 -13.41 -1.09
N ALA A 230 -15.94 -13.39 0.17
CA ALA A 230 -16.47 -14.54 0.89
C ALA A 230 -17.90 -14.91 0.44
N ARG A 231 -18.37 -16.09 0.82
CA ARG A 231 -19.71 -16.59 0.47
C ARG A 231 -20.86 -15.67 0.93
N ASN A 232 -20.69 -14.99 2.05
CA ASN A 232 -21.65 -14.04 2.59
C ASN A 232 -21.58 -12.64 1.93
N GLY A 233 -20.74 -12.46 0.91
CA GLY A 233 -20.58 -11.19 0.21
C GLY A 233 -19.53 -10.24 0.82
N THR A 234 -18.93 -10.60 1.96
CA THR A 234 -17.88 -9.79 2.60
C THR A 234 -16.65 -9.70 1.70
N VAL A 235 -16.12 -8.49 1.51
CA VAL A 235 -14.84 -8.27 0.85
C VAL A 235 -13.73 -8.66 1.82
N LEU A 236 -12.98 -9.71 1.47
CA LEU A 236 -11.84 -10.21 2.25
C LEU A 236 -10.55 -9.49 1.87
N TYR A 237 -10.38 -9.24 0.55
CA TYR A 237 -9.23 -8.53 0.01
C TYR A 237 -9.70 -7.48 -0.98
N HIS A 238 -9.07 -6.32 -0.92
CA HIS A 238 -9.14 -5.27 -1.94
C HIS A 238 -7.75 -5.10 -2.56
N PHE A 239 -7.71 -5.07 -3.90
CA PHE A 239 -6.49 -4.86 -4.67
C PHE A 239 -6.73 -3.81 -5.74
N PRO A 240 -5.96 -2.72 -5.82
CA PRO A 240 -6.00 -1.83 -6.97
C PRO A 240 -5.50 -2.59 -8.21
N SER A 241 -6.02 -2.25 -9.37
CA SER A 241 -5.68 -2.95 -10.60
C SER A 241 -5.54 -2.03 -11.81
N THR A 242 -4.79 -2.50 -12.79
CA THR A 242 -4.75 -1.93 -14.13
C THR A 242 -5.53 -2.85 -15.06
N LEU A 243 -6.42 -2.28 -15.85
CA LEU A 243 -7.33 -2.98 -16.74
C LEU A 243 -7.08 -2.61 -18.20
N GLY A 244 -7.77 -3.30 -19.09
CA GLY A 244 -7.72 -3.07 -20.52
C GLY A 244 -8.02 -1.63 -20.92
N SER A 245 -7.39 -1.20 -22.00
CA SER A 245 -7.59 0.11 -22.61
C SER A 245 -8.92 0.19 -23.37
N ARG A 246 -9.22 1.36 -23.93
CA ARG A 246 -10.36 1.49 -24.86
C ARG A 246 -10.17 0.71 -26.17
N TYR A 247 -8.93 0.38 -26.54
CA TYR A 247 -8.60 -0.37 -27.75
C TYR A 247 -8.59 -1.87 -27.51
N ASP A 248 -8.11 -2.29 -26.36
CA ASP A 248 -8.07 -3.67 -25.89
C ASP A 248 -8.81 -3.77 -24.54
N PRO A 249 -10.15 -3.72 -24.52
CA PRO A 249 -10.90 -3.66 -23.28
C PRO A 249 -10.87 -4.98 -22.53
N SER A 250 -10.84 -4.91 -21.22
CA SER A 250 -11.12 -6.07 -20.37
C SER A 250 -12.53 -6.59 -20.65
N PRO A 251 -12.77 -7.91 -20.62
CA PRO A 251 -14.05 -8.50 -20.99
C PRO A 251 -15.17 -8.11 -20.02
N ASP A 252 -16.39 -8.27 -20.49
CA ASP A 252 -17.61 -8.21 -19.67
C ASP A 252 -18.11 -9.60 -19.32
N GLY A 253 -18.81 -9.71 -18.20
CA GLY A 253 -19.53 -10.91 -17.81
C GLY A 253 -18.82 -11.76 -16.76
N SER A 254 -19.15 -13.05 -16.78
CA SER A 254 -18.73 -14.00 -15.74
C SER A 254 -17.87 -15.10 -16.33
N PHE A 255 -16.77 -15.37 -15.67
CA PHE A 255 -15.79 -16.39 -16.02
C PHE A 255 -15.49 -17.27 -14.79
N ARG A 256 -14.59 -18.22 -14.97
CA ARG A 256 -14.05 -19.05 -13.89
C ARG A 256 -12.54 -19.10 -14.01
N VAL A 257 -11.86 -19.23 -12.89
CA VAL A 257 -10.45 -19.61 -12.88
C VAL A 257 -10.33 -21.02 -13.46
N THR A 258 -9.43 -21.22 -14.41
CA THR A 258 -9.15 -22.52 -15.01
C THR A 258 -7.85 -23.13 -14.51
N ALA A 259 -6.85 -22.29 -14.26
CA ALA A 259 -5.56 -22.69 -13.73
C ALA A 259 -4.87 -21.52 -13.00
N VAL A 260 -3.95 -21.85 -12.10
CA VAL A 260 -3.04 -20.89 -11.47
C VAL A 260 -1.63 -21.38 -11.71
N ALA A 261 -0.79 -20.52 -12.29
CA ALA A 261 0.62 -20.78 -12.52
C ALA A 261 1.48 -19.79 -11.75
N PHE A 262 2.38 -20.29 -10.92
CA PHE A 262 3.38 -19.50 -10.21
C PHE A 262 4.66 -19.45 -11.05
N ASP A 263 5.31 -18.30 -11.11
CA ASP A 263 6.51 -18.01 -11.91
C ASP A 263 6.35 -18.54 -13.37
N PRO A 264 5.32 -18.09 -14.13
CA PRO A 264 4.99 -18.63 -15.43
C PRO A 264 6.00 -18.22 -16.50
N VAL A 265 6.23 -19.11 -17.48
CA VAL A 265 6.83 -18.72 -18.76
C VAL A 265 5.81 -17.89 -19.53
N PHE A 266 6.16 -16.67 -19.91
CA PHE A 266 5.29 -15.83 -20.73
C PHE A 266 5.45 -16.18 -22.20
N ARG A 267 4.34 -16.55 -22.85
CA ARG A 267 4.27 -16.86 -24.29
C ARG A 267 3.82 -15.60 -25.03
N TYR A 268 4.79 -14.79 -25.46
CA TYR A 268 4.52 -13.60 -26.24
C TYR A 268 4.04 -13.98 -27.64
N ASP A 269 2.85 -13.50 -27.99
CA ASP A 269 2.24 -13.66 -29.31
C ASP A 269 1.84 -12.26 -29.81
N PRO A 270 2.54 -11.69 -30.80
CA PRO A 270 2.28 -10.33 -31.28
C PRO A 270 0.85 -10.13 -31.79
N THR A 271 0.18 -11.18 -32.32
CA THR A 271 -1.20 -11.09 -32.80
C THR A 271 -2.23 -10.78 -31.69
N LEU A 272 -1.83 -10.82 -30.44
CA LEU A 272 -2.68 -10.49 -29.29
C LEU A 272 -2.55 -9.03 -28.85
N PHE A 273 -1.78 -8.20 -29.57
CA PHE A 273 -1.48 -6.82 -29.19
C PHE A 273 -1.77 -5.88 -30.36
N ALA A 274 -2.79 -5.03 -30.20
CA ALA A 274 -3.23 -4.12 -31.27
C ALA A 274 -2.17 -3.11 -31.75
N ASP A 275 -1.18 -2.82 -30.90
CA ASP A 275 -0.08 -1.89 -31.15
C ASP A 275 1.20 -2.55 -31.72
N VAL A 276 1.16 -3.88 -31.96
CA VAL A 276 2.30 -4.64 -32.49
C VAL A 276 1.94 -5.26 -33.85
N PRO A 277 2.83 -5.13 -34.86
CA PRO A 277 2.58 -5.82 -36.16
C PRO A 277 2.55 -7.35 -36.02
N ASP A 278 1.54 -7.99 -36.61
CA ASP A 278 1.36 -9.45 -36.58
C ASP A 278 2.53 -10.23 -37.21
N SER A 279 3.31 -9.57 -38.09
CA SER A 279 4.49 -10.14 -38.74
C SER A 279 5.68 -10.37 -37.79
N LYS A 280 5.64 -9.84 -36.56
CA LYS A 280 6.70 -10.06 -35.58
C LYS A 280 6.66 -11.53 -35.09
N PRO A 281 7.83 -12.13 -34.81
CA PRO A 281 7.87 -13.51 -34.33
C PRO A 281 7.33 -13.65 -32.89
N LYS A 282 6.76 -14.83 -32.63
CA LYS A 282 6.43 -15.23 -31.23
C LYS A 282 7.69 -15.46 -30.42
N ALA A 283 7.60 -15.26 -29.10
CA ALA A 283 8.73 -15.49 -28.18
C ALA A 283 8.27 -16.18 -26.89
N LYS A 284 9.19 -16.87 -26.23
CA LYS A 284 8.99 -17.45 -24.90
C LYS A 284 9.91 -16.72 -23.94
N LEU A 285 9.34 -15.95 -23.02
CA LEU A 285 10.09 -15.24 -22.01
C LEU A 285 10.18 -16.08 -20.75
N PRO A 286 11.38 -16.15 -20.13
CA PRO A 286 11.56 -16.94 -18.92
C PRO A 286 10.78 -16.32 -17.75
N PRO A 287 10.55 -17.10 -16.67
CA PRO A 287 9.86 -16.60 -15.49
C PRO A 287 10.71 -15.58 -14.71
N GLY A 288 10.04 -14.87 -13.82
CA GLY A 288 10.67 -13.96 -12.86
C GLY A 288 9.78 -12.77 -12.50
N PRO A 289 10.13 -12.02 -11.45
CA PRO A 289 9.35 -10.87 -10.99
C PRO A 289 9.20 -9.80 -12.07
N ASN A 290 10.18 -9.67 -12.94
CA ASN A 290 10.21 -8.73 -14.05
C ASN A 290 9.69 -9.29 -15.38
N SER A 291 8.98 -10.43 -15.33
CA SER A 291 8.19 -10.91 -16.47
C SER A 291 7.01 -9.97 -16.76
N PRO A 292 6.59 -9.79 -18.01
CA PRO A 292 5.38 -9.01 -18.34
C PRO A 292 4.13 -9.42 -17.58
N VAL A 293 4.08 -10.67 -17.10
CA VAL A 293 2.98 -11.21 -16.28
C VAL A 293 3.38 -11.40 -14.81
N GLY A 294 4.55 -10.89 -14.40
CA GLY A 294 5.06 -10.98 -13.04
C GLY A 294 5.22 -12.42 -12.54
N ARG A 295 4.97 -12.59 -11.24
CA ARG A 295 5.16 -13.83 -10.48
C ARG A 295 4.02 -14.83 -10.60
N VAL A 296 2.86 -14.44 -11.16
CA VAL A 296 1.63 -15.26 -11.18
C VAL A 296 0.81 -14.98 -12.42
N TRP A 297 0.21 -16.06 -12.94
CA TRP A 297 -0.85 -16.02 -13.93
C TRP A 297 -2.04 -16.83 -13.44
N ILE A 298 -3.17 -16.18 -13.21
CA ILE A 298 -4.47 -16.80 -12.92
C ILE A 298 -5.26 -16.81 -14.23
N ALA A 299 -5.30 -17.95 -14.89
CA ALA A 299 -5.99 -18.15 -16.17
C ALA A 299 -7.51 -18.17 -15.98
N LEU A 300 -8.23 -17.49 -16.87
CA LEU A 300 -9.69 -17.47 -16.89
C LEU A 300 -10.25 -18.36 -18.00
N SER A 301 -11.54 -18.70 -17.91
CA SER A 301 -12.24 -19.50 -18.91
C SER A 301 -12.42 -18.76 -20.26
N LYS A 302 -12.07 -17.47 -20.35
CA LYS A 302 -11.90 -16.75 -21.60
C LYS A 302 -10.46 -16.89 -22.07
N ALA A 303 -10.29 -17.34 -23.31
CA ALA A 303 -8.96 -17.49 -23.92
C ALA A 303 -8.17 -16.17 -23.87
N HIS A 304 -6.88 -16.26 -23.59
CA HIS A 304 -5.93 -15.13 -23.53
C HIS A 304 -6.23 -14.05 -22.50
N VAL A 305 -7.17 -14.28 -21.57
CA VAL A 305 -7.48 -13.36 -20.47
C VAL A 305 -7.09 -14.00 -19.15
N GLY A 306 -6.42 -13.20 -18.31
CA GLY A 306 -5.99 -13.61 -16.97
C GLY A 306 -5.86 -12.44 -16.00
N ILE A 307 -5.65 -12.80 -14.73
CA ILE A 307 -5.26 -11.87 -13.67
C ILE A 307 -3.81 -12.21 -13.32
N HIS A 308 -2.92 -11.21 -13.31
CA HIS A 308 -1.49 -11.48 -13.19
C HIS A 308 -0.72 -10.35 -12.50
N GLY A 309 0.51 -10.61 -12.12
CA GLY A 309 1.43 -9.62 -11.55
C GLY A 309 1.99 -8.63 -12.59
N THR A 310 2.87 -7.75 -12.15
CA THR A 310 3.54 -6.76 -13.03
C THR A 310 4.97 -6.50 -12.57
N PRO A 311 5.89 -6.20 -13.50
CA PRO A 311 7.23 -5.73 -13.16
C PRO A 311 7.27 -4.25 -12.73
N THR A 312 6.16 -3.51 -12.89
CA THR A 312 6.07 -2.06 -12.67
C THR A 312 4.91 -1.73 -11.74
N PRO A 313 5.04 -2.08 -10.42
CA PRO A 313 3.94 -1.92 -9.45
C PRO A 313 3.46 -0.47 -9.30
N GLU A 314 4.32 0.52 -9.56
CA GLU A 314 4.00 1.95 -9.53
C GLU A 314 2.99 2.37 -10.61
N THR A 315 2.77 1.54 -11.63
CA THR A 315 1.82 1.84 -12.73
C THR A 315 0.41 1.29 -12.47
N ILE A 316 0.21 0.54 -11.39
CA ILE A 316 -1.11 -0.01 -11.06
C ILE A 316 -2.11 1.11 -10.81
N GLY A 317 -3.25 1.02 -11.48
CA GLY A 317 -4.35 2.00 -11.40
C GLY A 317 -4.17 3.25 -12.27
N SER A 318 -2.98 3.48 -12.86
CA SER A 318 -2.67 4.66 -13.70
C SER A 318 -2.41 4.31 -15.16
N ALA A 319 -1.91 3.13 -15.46
CA ALA A 319 -1.67 2.64 -16.83
C ALA A 319 -2.89 1.87 -17.41
N SER A 320 -2.77 1.44 -18.65
CA SER A 320 -3.72 0.52 -19.32
C SER A 320 -3.03 -0.79 -19.69
N SER A 321 -3.81 -1.88 -19.80
CA SER A 321 -3.37 -3.18 -20.27
C SER A 321 -3.98 -3.51 -21.64
N HIS A 322 -3.60 -4.66 -22.18
CA HIS A 322 -4.19 -5.26 -23.40
C HIS A 322 -5.30 -6.26 -23.03
N GLY A 323 -6.21 -5.86 -22.15
CA GLY A 323 -7.39 -6.66 -21.77
C GLY A 323 -7.25 -7.50 -20.51
N CYS A 324 -6.05 -7.86 -20.08
CA CYS A 324 -5.80 -8.58 -18.84
C CYS A 324 -5.92 -7.67 -17.60
N VAL A 325 -6.06 -8.27 -16.43
CA VAL A 325 -6.08 -7.59 -15.14
C VAL A 325 -4.69 -7.66 -14.51
N ARG A 326 -4.02 -6.51 -14.37
CA ARG A 326 -2.71 -6.42 -13.70
C ARG A 326 -2.88 -6.03 -12.25
N LEU A 327 -2.18 -6.72 -11.38
CA LEU A 327 -2.00 -6.43 -9.96
C LEU A 327 -0.50 -6.26 -9.67
N THR A 328 -0.15 -5.75 -8.50
CA THR A 328 1.22 -5.89 -8.01
C THR A 328 1.58 -7.37 -7.88
N ASN A 329 2.86 -7.73 -7.89
CA ASN A 329 3.26 -9.12 -7.73
C ASN A 329 2.79 -9.72 -6.40
N TRP A 330 2.86 -8.96 -5.30
CA TRP A 330 2.41 -9.43 -3.97
C TRP A 330 0.90 -9.59 -3.88
N ASP A 331 0.11 -8.69 -4.46
CA ASP A 331 -1.34 -8.80 -4.50
C ASP A 331 -1.79 -9.98 -5.37
N ALA A 332 -1.16 -10.16 -6.53
CA ALA A 332 -1.44 -11.27 -7.44
C ALA A 332 -1.12 -12.62 -6.79
N LEU A 333 -0.01 -12.72 -6.06
CA LEU A 333 0.36 -13.92 -5.31
C LEU A 333 -0.64 -14.21 -4.17
N LYS A 334 -1.09 -13.19 -3.44
CA LYS A 334 -2.10 -13.32 -2.37
C LYS A 334 -3.45 -13.81 -2.94
N LEU A 335 -3.89 -13.21 -4.05
CA LEU A 335 -5.12 -13.63 -4.75
C LEU A 335 -5.00 -15.07 -5.29
N ALA A 336 -3.87 -15.40 -5.94
CA ALA A 336 -3.63 -16.70 -6.53
C ALA A 336 -3.70 -17.84 -5.50
N ARG A 337 -3.11 -17.65 -4.32
CA ARG A 337 -3.15 -18.64 -3.23
C ARG A 337 -4.55 -18.86 -2.67
N SER A 338 -5.40 -17.85 -2.73
CA SER A 338 -6.79 -17.95 -2.31
C SER A 338 -7.73 -18.44 -3.42
N SER A 339 -7.21 -18.66 -4.64
CA SER A 339 -7.98 -19.06 -5.81
C SER A 339 -7.73 -20.53 -6.17
N SER A 340 -8.75 -21.19 -6.70
CA SER A 340 -8.63 -22.54 -7.25
C SER A 340 -9.39 -22.67 -8.57
N SER A 341 -9.12 -23.73 -9.33
CA SER A 341 -9.91 -24.02 -10.52
C SER A 341 -11.41 -24.09 -10.16
N GLY A 342 -12.24 -23.44 -10.96
CA GLY A 342 -13.67 -23.30 -10.72
C GLY A 342 -14.07 -22.02 -9.94
N THR A 343 -13.15 -21.30 -9.29
CA THR A 343 -13.48 -20.03 -8.61
C THR A 343 -14.15 -19.05 -9.59
N PRO A 344 -15.38 -18.57 -9.29
CA PRO A 344 -16.09 -17.62 -10.14
C PRO A 344 -15.37 -16.26 -10.19
N VAL A 345 -15.37 -15.65 -11.38
CA VAL A 345 -14.79 -14.31 -11.63
C VAL A 345 -15.82 -13.46 -12.37
N HIS A 346 -16.23 -12.36 -11.77
CA HIS A 346 -17.24 -11.45 -12.32
C HIS A 346 -16.62 -10.11 -12.67
N PHE A 347 -16.68 -9.74 -13.93
CA PHE A 347 -16.34 -8.39 -14.38
C PHE A 347 -17.60 -7.54 -14.35
N THR A 348 -17.53 -6.43 -13.65
CA THR A 348 -18.64 -5.47 -13.48
C THR A 348 -18.16 -4.05 -13.81
N ASP A 349 -19.12 -3.21 -14.12
CA ASP A 349 -18.87 -1.77 -14.30
C ASP A 349 -18.63 -1.02 -13.00
#